data_ba765ff6a88a1d2d9a17458a96749ce4
#
_entry.id   ba765ff6a88a1d2d9a17458a96749ce4
#
_cell.length_a   1.000
_cell.length_b   1.000
_cell.length_c   1.000
_cell.angle_alpha   90.00
_cell.angle_beta   90.00
_cell.angle_gamma   90.00
#
_symmetry.space_group_name_H-M   'P 1'
#
loop_
_entity.id
_entity.type
_entity.pdbx_description
1 polymer ?
#
loop_
_entity_poly.entity_id
_entity_poly.type
_entity_poly.pdbx_seq_one_letter_code
_entity_poly.pdbx_strand_id
1 'polypeptide(L)'
;MRVLAIETSTYSGSIAVSEGDRIMGELYLDMGPSHSERLVPAIDRMLSDLGIGRNDLGGIAVSLGPGSFTALRVGISTAKGLSYSLGIPVTGASSLEILAMNVPFSPYQICAVTDARKGELFAALFRTDDGPVRRITEDMVVTPGRLSETIKEKTIFIGEGALLYRDFLEDNESWGEAPVFCPSYLNYPRASALAFYGFKRFAGGHADEVMGLAPMYLRKPDAELTAKGSQHDGNGHN
;
A
#
# COMPACT_ATOMS: atom_id res chain seq x y z
N MET A 1 0.97 -19.88 -12.97
CA MET A 1 0.07 -18.72 -13.08
C MET A 1 0.92 -17.46 -13.02
N ARG A 2 0.76 -16.55 -13.97
CA ARG A 2 1.45 -15.26 -13.99
C ARG A 2 0.57 -14.18 -13.37
N VAL A 3 1.11 -13.42 -12.44
CA VAL A 3 0.40 -12.34 -11.74
C VAL A 3 1.09 -11.01 -12.03
N LEU A 4 0.32 -10.05 -12.56
CA LEU A 4 0.74 -8.66 -12.64
C LEU A 4 0.34 -7.96 -11.35
N ALA A 5 1.29 -7.34 -10.66
CA ALA A 5 1.05 -6.53 -9.48
C ALA A 5 1.23 -5.04 -9.78
N ILE A 6 0.34 -4.21 -9.24
CA ILE A 6 0.30 -2.76 -9.43
C ILE A 6 0.24 -2.09 -8.06
N GLU A 7 1.34 -1.46 -7.65
CA GLU A 7 1.46 -0.72 -6.40
C GLU A 7 1.59 0.77 -6.70
N THR A 8 0.61 1.56 -6.26
CA THR A 8 0.56 3.00 -6.52
C THR A 8 0.09 3.79 -5.30
N SER A 9 0.28 3.26 -4.09
CA SER A 9 -0.22 3.90 -2.86
C SER A 9 0.60 5.11 -2.41
N THR A 10 1.84 5.25 -2.90
CA THR A 10 2.78 6.33 -2.56
C THR A 10 3.10 7.23 -3.76
N TYR A 11 3.97 8.23 -3.58
CA TYR A 11 4.53 9.00 -4.69
C TYR A 11 5.33 8.15 -5.68
N SER A 12 5.94 7.09 -5.18
CA SER A 12 6.60 6.10 -6.01
C SER A 12 5.58 5.06 -6.47
N GLY A 13 5.73 4.58 -7.70
CA GLY A 13 4.96 3.46 -8.22
C GLY A 13 5.86 2.25 -8.42
N SER A 14 5.31 1.08 -8.20
CA SER A 14 5.96 -0.18 -8.48
C SER A 14 5.03 -1.10 -9.26
N ILE A 15 5.58 -1.81 -10.23
CA ILE A 15 4.90 -2.89 -10.96
C ILE A 15 5.78 -4.12 -10.95
N ALA A 16 5.18 -5.30 -10.88
CA ALA A 16 5.92 -6.57 -10.95
C ALA A 16 5.11 -7.62 -11.71
N VAL A 17 5.82 -8.56 -12.31
CA VAL A 17 5.24 -9.80 -12.85
C VAL A 17 5.87 -10.98 -12.15
N SER A 18 5.05 -11.88 -11.64
CA SER A 18 5.50 -13.17 -11.09
C SER A 18 5.01 -14.33 -11.93
N GLU A 19 5.72 -15.46 -11.87
CA GLU A 19 5.27 -16.76 -12.35
C GLU A 19 5.31 -17.73 -11.15
N GLY A 20 4.14 -18.00 -10.59
CA GLY A 20 4.05 -18.64 -9.29
C GLY A 20 4.59 -17.70 -8.20
N ASP A 21 5.50 -18.21 -7.37
CA ASP A 21 6.21 -17.46 -6.32
C ASP A 21 7.51 -16.78 -6.82
N ARG A 22 7.92 -17.04 -8.06
CA ARG A 22 9.11 -16.44 -8.66
C ARG A 22 8.77 -15.08 -9.27
N ILE A 23 9.49 -14.04 -8.87
CA ILE A 23 9.43 -12.73 -9.53
C ILE A 23 10.22 -12.78 -10.84
N MET A 24 9.56 -12.46 -11.95
CA MET A 24 10.15 -12.39 -13.28
C MET A 24 10.75 -11.02 -13.57
N GLY A 25 10.12 -9.97 -13.07
CA GLY A 25 10.60 -8.60 -13.18
C GLY A 25 9.85 -7.69 -12.22
N GLU A 26 10.54 -6.65 -11.76
CA GLU A 26 9.97 -5.57 -10.96
C GLU A 26 10.56 -4.25 -11.44
N LEU A 27 9.71 -3.25 -11.58
CA LEU A 27 10.08 -1.88 -11.85
C LEU A 27 9.57 -1.01 -10.72
N TYR A 28 10.48 -0.27 -10.10
CA TYR A 28 10.20 0.73 -9.08
C TYR A 28 10.63 2.10 -9.61
N LEU A 29 9.72 3.06 -9.61
CA LEU A 29 9.96 4.39 -10.14
C LEU A 29 9.39 5.45 -9.21
N ASP A 30 10.12 6.53 -9.01
CA ASP A 30 9.56 7.77 -8.51
C ASP A 30 8.70 8.40 -9.62
N MET A 31 7.39 8.23 -9.51
CA MET A 31 6.44 8.68 -10.54
C MET A 31 5.96 10.11 -10.30
N GLY A 32 6.08 10.61 -9.07
CA GLY A 32 5.55 11.91 -8.70
C GLY A 32 4.05 12.03 -9.01
N PRO A 33 3.56 13.17 -9.54
CA PRO A 33 2.15 13.36 -9.89
C PRO A 33 1.72 12.65 -11.20
N SER A 34 2.65 12.03 -11.95
CA SER A 34 2.41 11.53 -13.32
C SER A 34 2.03 10.05 -13.40
N HIS A 35 1.45 9.46 -12.35
CA HIS A 35 1.03 8.04 -12.36
C HIS A 35 0.13 7.70 -13.55
N SER A 36 -0.84 8.56 -13.89
CA SER A 36 -1.79 8.32 -14.97
C SER A 36 -1.15 8.20 -16.36
N GLU A 37 -0.06 8.92 -16.59
CA GLU A 37 0.63 8.93 -17.88
C GLU A 37 1.67 7.82 -17.99
N ARG A 38 2.26 7.39 -16.87
CA ARG A 38 3.43 6.52 -16.85
C ARG A 38 3.11 5.05 -16.55
N LEU A 39 2.01 4.76 -15.83
CA LEU A 39 1.71 3.41 -15.36
C LEU A 39 1.48 2.41 -16.51
N VAL A 40 0.56 2.71 -17.43
CA VAL A 40 0.22 1.79 -18.53
C VAL A 40 1.40 1.58 -19.48
N PRO A 41 2.13 2.63 -19.93
CA PRO A 41 3.36 2.43 -20.70
C PRO A 41 4.43 1.60 -19.97
N ALA A 42 4.57 1.76 -18.65
CA ALA A 42 5.52 0.97 -17.86
C ALA A 42 5.14 -0.52 -17.82
N ILE A 43 3.85 -0.82 -17.67
CA ILE A 43 3.33 -2.20 -17.72
C ILE A 43 3.61 -2.81 -19.11
N ASP A 44 3.27 -2.09 -20.19
CA ASP A 44 3.46 -2.57 -21.55
C ASP A 44 4.94 -2.84 -21.85
N ARG A 45 5.82 -1.93 -21.43
CA ARG A 45 7.26 -2.08 -21.57
C ARG A 45 7.79 -3.28 -20.80
N MET A 46 7.39 -3.47 -19.54
CA MET A 46 7.82 -4.60 -18.72
C MET A 46 7.40 -5.93 -19.36
N LEU A 47 6.15 -6.06 -19.82
CA LEU A 47 5.66 -7.27 -20.47
C LEU A 47 6.46 -7.57 -21.73
N SER A 48 6.76 -6.54 -22.54
CA SER A 48 7.60 -6.66 -23.75
C SER A 48 9.01 -7.12 -23.42
N ASP A 49 9.66 -6.51 -22.42
CA ASP A 49 11.04 -6.85 -22.03
C ASP A 49 11.13 -8.28 -21.45
N LEU A 50 10.06 -8.80 -20.86
CA LEU A 50 9.94 -10.17 -20.37
C LEU A 50 9.49 -11.19 -21.46
N GLY A 51 9.12 -10.74 -22.64
CA GLY A 51 8.57 -11.60 -23.70
C GLY A 51 7.21 -12.20 -23.35
N ILE A 52 6.40 -11.50 -22.51
CA ILE A 52 5.10 -11.97 -22.03
C ILE A 52 3.98 -11.21 -22.76
N GLY A 53 3.05 -11.96 -23.38
CA GLY A 53 1.83 -11.40 -23.92
C GLY A 53 0.82 -11.04 -22.82
N ARG A 54 -0.04 -10.05 -23.08
CA ARG A 54 -1.09 -9.67 -22.11
C ARG A 54 -2.03 -10.85 -21.80
N ASN A 55 -2.29 -11.70 -22.76
CA ASN A 55 -3.13 -12.90 -22.63
C ASN A 55 -2.45 -14.03 -21.83
N ASP A 56 -1.16 -13.91 -21.55
CA ASP A 56 -0.42 -14.88 -20.72
C ASP A 56 -0.56 -14.58 -19.22
N LEU A 57 -1.13 -13.42 -18.87
CA LEU A 57 -1.44 -13.07 -17.49
C LEU A 57 -2.62 -13.92 -16.99
N GLY A 58 -2.52 -14.43 -15.79
CA GLY A 58 -3.54 -15.25 -15.14
C GLY A 58 -4.26 -14.55 -13.98
N GLY A 59 -3.76 -13.37 -13.55
CA GLY A 59 -4.39 -12.59 -12.47
C GLY A 59 -3.70 -11.25 -12.26
N ILE A 60 -4.39 -10.35 -11.56
CA ILE A 60 -3.91 -9.01 -11.24
C ILE A 60 -4.02 -8.78 -9.73
N ALA A 61 -2.95 -8.32 -9.10
CA ALA A 61 -2.96 -7.85 -7.73
C ALA A 61 -2.79 -6.32 -7.71
N VAL A 62 -3.56 -5.60 -6.89
CA VAL A 62 -3.49 -4.15 -6.81
C VAL A 62 -3.54 -3.68 -5.36
N SER A 63 -2.76 -2.66 -5.03
CA SER A 63 -2.83 -2.00 -3.74
C SER A 63 -4.11 -1.14 -3.66
N LEU A 64 -4.85 -1.29 -2.55
CA LEU A 64 -6.06 -0.53 -2.27
C LEU A 64 -5.80 0.68 -1.35
N GLY A 65 -4.59 0.83 -0.84
CA GLY A 65 -4.24 1.83 0.16
C GLY A 65 -4.17 1.24 1.57
N PRO A 66 -4.09 2.10 2.60
CA PRO A 66 -4.18 3.56 2.53
C PRO A 66 -2.99 4.21 1.80
N GLY A 67 -3.19 5.45 1.32
CA GLY A 67 -2.14 6.20 0.61
C GLY A 67 -2.66 7.35 -0.24
N SER A 68 -1.91 7.72 -1.27
CA SER A 68 -2.24 8.81 -2.20
C SER A 68 -3.56 8.56 -2.93
N PHE A 69 -4.53 9.43 -2.67
CA PHE A 69 -5.88 9.35 -3.23
C PHE A 69 -5.92 9.26 -4.77
N THR A 70 -5.14 10.13 -5.43
CA THR A 70 -5.08 10.16 -6.89
C THR A 70 -4.37 8.94 -7.46
N ALA A 71 -3.24 8.57 -6.90
CA ALA A 71 -2.43 7.48 -7.39
C ALA A 71 -3.11 6.11 -7.22
N LEU A 72 -3.76 5.88 -6.07
CA LEU A 72 -4.58 4.67 -5.84
C LEU A 72 -5.69 4.51 -6.88
N ARG A 73 -6.40 5.59 -7.22
CA ARG A 73 -7.45 5.54 -8.25
C ARG A 73 -6.90 5.14 -9.61
N VAL A 74 -5.74 5.65 -9.97
CA VAL A 74 -5.07 5.27 -11.24
C VAL A 74 -4.74 3.79 -11.24
N GLY A 75 -4.09 3.27 -10.19
CA GLY A 75 -3.73 1.86 -10.08
C GLY A 75 -4.96 0.94 -10.12
N ILE A 76 -5.97 1.23 -9.29
CA ILE A 76 -7.19 0.42 -9.20
C ILE A 76 -7.98 0.47 -10.51
N SER A 77 -8.12 1.63 -11.16
CA SER A 77 -8.81 1.73 -12.44
C SER A 77 -8.08 0.96 -13.55
N THR A 78 -6.74 1.00 -13.55
CA THR A 78 -5.91 0.22 -14.49
C THR A 78 -6.10 -1.28 -14.25
N ALA A 79 -6.05 -1.74 -12.99
CA ALA A 79 -6.25 -3.13 -12.63
C ALA A 79 -7.65 -3.63 -13.03
N LYS A 80 -8.70 -2.84 -12.74
CA LYS A 80 -10.08 -3.15 -13.18
C LYS A 80 -10.19 -3.27 -14.69
N GLY A 81 -9.65 -2.29 -15.42
CA GLY A 81 -9.70 -2.27 -16.88
C GLY A 81 -9.01 -3.49 -17.49
N LEU A 82 -7.83 -3.84 -17.01
CA LEU A 82 -7.08 -5.01 -17.46
C LEU A 82 -7.80 -6.32 -17.09
N SER A 83 -8.23 -6.47 -15.83
CA SER A 83 -8.98 -7.65 -15.38
C SER A 83 -10.25 -7.87 -16.20
N TYR A 84 -11.04 -6.82 -16.40
CA TYR A 84 -12.26 -6.89 -17.19
C TYR A 84 -11.99 -7.25 -18.65
N SER A 85 -11.01 -6.59 -19.30
CA SER A 85 -10.71 -6.79 -20.72
C SER A 85 -10.10 -8.16 -21.02
N LEU A 86 -9.34 -8.73 -20.08
CA LEU A 86 -8.67 -10.02 -20.23
C LEU A 86 -9.50 -11.19 -19.66
N GLY A 87 -10.57 -10.91 -18.92
CA GLY A 87 -11.38 -11.93 -18.25
C GLY A 87 -10.63 -12.71 -17.16
N ILE A 88 -9.65 -12.07 -16.49
CA ILE A 88 -8.80 -12.70 -15.46
C ILE A 88 -9.13 -12.16 -14.07
N PRO A 89 -8.93 -12.97 -13.00
CA PRO A 89 -9.22 -12.56 -11.64
C PRO A 89 -8.35 -11.40 -11.17
N VAL A 90 -8.88 -10.63 -10.21
CA VAL A 90 -8.18 -9.54 -9.54
C VAL A 90 -8.25 -9.71 -8.03
N THR A 91 -7.25 -9.21 -7.32
CA THR A 91 -7.26 -9.12 -5.85
C THR A 91 -6.64 -7.82 -5.38
N GLY A 92 -7.21 -7.27 -4.31
CA GLY A 92 -6.70 -6.07 -3.64
C GLY A 92 -5.99 -6.40 -2.34
N ALA A 93 -5.05 -5.54 -1.94
CA ALA A 93 -4.33 -5.65 -0.67
C ALA A 93 -4.17 -4.29 0.01
N SER A 94 -4.05 -4.29 1.35
CA SER A 94 -3.63 -3.10 2.10
C SER A 94 -2.17 -2.77 1.77
N SER A 95 -1.89 -1.50 1.47
CA SER A 95 -0.51 -1.03 1.24
C SER A 95 0.37 -1.18 2.48
N LEU A 96 -0.19 -1.06 3.68
CA LEU A 96 0.53 -1.27 4.94
C LEU A 96 0.88 -2.75 5.16
N GLU A 97 0.01 -3.67 4.73
CA GLU A 97 0.30 -5.10 4.77
C GLU A 97 1.43 -5.46 3.80
N ILE A 98 1.37 -4.95 2.57
CA ILE A 98 2.43 -5.15 1.57
C ILE A 98 3.76 -4.53 2.04
N LEU A 99 3.71 -3.39 2.71
CA LEU A 99 4.90 -2.77 3.30
C LEU A 99 5.50 -3.65 4.41
N ALA A 100 4.69 -4.23 5.28
CA ALA A 100 5.14 -5.14 6.34
C ALA A 100 5.80 -6.42 5.79
N MET A 101 5.40 -6.88 4.59
CA MET A 101 6.02 -8.03 3.92
C MET A 101 7.49 -7.81 3.54
N ASN A 102 7.99 -6.57 3.54
CA ASN A 102 9.41 -6.28 3.32
C ASN A 102 10.30 -6.73 4.51
N VAL A 103 9.71 -7.11 5.65
CA VAL A 103 10.42 -7.55 6.87
C VAL A 103 9.97 -8.96 7.24
N PRO A 104 10.33 -10.00 6.47
CA PRO A 104 9.98 -11.37 6.78
C PRO A 104 10.79 -11.90 7.98
N PHE A 105 10.23 -12.89 8.69
CA PHE A 105 10.90 -13.62 9.78
C PHE A 105 11.41 -12.73 10.91
N SER A 106 10.73 -11.63 11.20
CA SER A 106 11.11 -10.76 12.29
C SER A 106 10.56 -11.28 13.64
N PRO A 107 11.40 -11.41 14.69
CA PRO A 107 10.92 -11.73 16.03
C PRO A 107 10.22 -10.55 16.70
N TYR A 108 10.33 -9.35 16.12
CA TYR A 108 9.75 -8.12 16.67
C TYR A 108 8.42 -7.79 15.98
N GLN A 109 7.58 -7.04 16.69
CA GLN A 109 6.40 -6.42 16.08
C GLN A 109 6.84 -5.49 14.95
N ILE A 110 6.02 -5.38 13.91
CA ILE A 110 6.24 -4.46 12.79
C ILE A 110 5.14 -3.41 12.83
N CYS A 111 5.53 -2.14 12.82
CA CYS A 111 4.65 -1.01 12.64
C CYS A 111 4.87 -0.44 11.23
N ALA A 112 3.95 -0.75 10.32
CA ALA A 112 3.94 -0.16 8.98
C ALA A 112 3.26 1.21 9.07
N VAL A 113 3.97 2.27 8.62
CA VAL A 113 3.50 3.66 8.73
C VAL A 113 3.75 4.45 7.45
N THR A 114 2.73 5.15 6.98
CA THR A 114 2.83 6.07 5.84
C THR A 114 2.23 7.43 6.20
N ASP A 115 2.61 8.49 5.48
CA ASP A 115 2.15 9.85 5.74
C ASP A 115 0.67 10.02 5.38
N ALA A 116 -0.18 10.30 6.37
CA ALA A 116 -1.60 10.64 6.17
C ALA A 116 -1.83 12.14 5.98
N ARG A 117 -0.75 12.95 5.93
CA ARG A 117 -0.76 14.41 5.92
C ARG A 117 -1.31 15.03 7.22
N LYS A 118 -1.17 16.35 7.34
CA LYS A 118 -1.69 17.14 8.46
C LYS A 118 -1.21 16.68 9.85
N GLY A 119 0.00 16.12 9.93
CA GLY A 119 0.58 15.64 11.20
C GLY A 119 0.05 14.27 11.63
N GLU A 120 -0.60 13.53 10.76
CA GLU A 120 -1.13 12.18 11.01
C GLU A 120 -0.41 11.13 10.18
N LEU A 121 -0.51 9.89 10.63
CA LEU A 121 0.01 8.69 10.00
C LEU A 121 -1.13 7.72 9.68
N PHE A 122 -1.05 7.05 8.54
CA PHE A 122 -1.68 5.75 8.37
C PHE A 122 -0.78 4.71 9.01
N ALA A 123 -1.31 3.88 9.89
CA ALA A 123 -0.53 2.89 10.62
C ALA A 123 -1.28 1.58 10.78
N ALA A 124 -0.54 0.48 10.84
CA ALA A 124 -1.03 -0.82 11.28
C ALA A 124 0.11 -1.66 11.86
N LEU A 125 -0.22 -2.56 12.76
CA LEU A 125 0.72 -3.45 13.43
C LEU A 125 0.62 -4.86 12.86
N PHE A 126 1.78 -5.51 12.70
CA PHE A 126 1.91 -6.84 12.11
C PHE A 126 2.94 -7.68 12.85
N ARG A 127 2.90 -9.00 12.60
CA ARG A 127 3.93 -10.00 12.92
C ARG A 127 4.31 -10.78 11.69
N THR A 128 5.58 -11.19 11.64
CA THR A 128 6.14 -12.03 10.57
C THR A 128 7.06 -13.11 11.12
N ASP A 129 6.98 -13.40 12.42
CA ASP A 129 7.78 -14.37 13.14
C ASP A 129 7.74 -15.77 12.50
N ASP A 130 6.58 -16.19 11.99
CA ASP A 130 6.37 -17.47 11.28
C ASP A 130 6.59 -17.35 9.75
N GLY A 131 7.08 -16.21 9.26
CA GLY A 131 7.28 -15.92 7.83
C GLY A 131 6.10 -15.20 7.17
N PRO A 132 4.88 -15.75 7.14
CA PRO A 132 3.70 -15.03 6.63
C PRO A 132 3.35 -13.81 7.47
N VAL A 133 2.92 -12.73 6.80
CA VAL A 133 2.42 -11.55 7.48
C VAL A 133 1.11 -11.88 8.20
N ARG A 134 1.06 -11.56 9.48
CA ARG A 134 -0.14 -11.67 10.32
C ARG A 134 -0.48 -10.30 10.88
N ARG A 135 -1.66 -9.80 10.53
CA ARG A 135 -2.17 -8.51 11.00
C ARG A 135 -2.53 -8.57 12.48
N ILE A 136 -2.15 -7.54 13.24
CA ILE A 136 -2.50 -7.37 14.66
C ILE A 136 -3.60 -6.33 14.82
N THR A 137 -3.50 -5.20 14.11
CA THR A 137 -4.51 -4.14 14.16
C THR A 137 -5.09 -3.86 12.79
N GLU A 138 -6.31 -3.32 12.76
CA GLU A 138 -6.83 -2.70 11.54
C GLU A 138 -5.98 -1.48 11.15
N ASP A 139 -6.10 -1.05 9.89
CA ASP A 139 -5.48 0.16 9.40
C ASP A 139 -6.11 1.37 10.12
N MET A 140 -5.29 2.25 10.68
CA MET A 140 -5.72 3.39 11.49
C MET A 140 -5.15 4.71 10.98
N VAL A 141 -5.84 5.81 11.27
CA VAL A 141 -5.31 7.17 11.18
C VAL A 141 -4.98 7.63 12.59
N VAL A 142 -3.73 8.02 12.84
CA VAL A 142 -3.26 8.29 14.19
C VAL A 142 -2.15 9.35 14.18
N THR A 143 -2.09 10.18 15.21
CA THR A 143 -0.93 11.05 15.41
C THR A 143 0.28 10.25 15.93
N PRO A 144 1.53 10.69 15.67
CA PRO A 144 2.71 10.00 16.17
C PRO A 144 2.69 9.78 17.69
N GLY A 145 2.17 10.76 18.47
CA GLY A 145 2.04 10.66 19.92
C GLY A 145 1.08 9.54 20.37
N ARG A 146 -0.09 9.41 19.71
CA ARG A 146 -1.03 8.33 20.01
C ARG A 146 -0.52 6.97 19.55
N LEU A 147 0.23 6.93 18.44
CA LEU A 147 0.86 5.69 17.99
C LEU A 147 1.82 5.16 19.05
N SER A 148 2.63 6.03 19.66
CA SER A 148 3.56 5.64 20.74
C SER A 148 2.85 5.07 21.96
N GLU A 149 1.66 5.55 22.30
CA GLU A 149 0.85 5.01 23.39
C GLU A 149 0.32 3.58 23.10
N THR A 150 0.18 3.24 21.83
CA THR A 150 -0.37 1.94 21.38
C THR A 150 0.68 0.83 21.40
N ILE A 151 1.95 1.18 21.14
CA ILE A 151 3.05 0.22 21.03
C ILE A 151 3.64 -0.06 22.43
N LYS A 152 3.70 -1.35 22.82
CA LYS A 152 4.11 -1.79 24.16
C LYS A 152 5.30 -2.74 24.17
N GLU A 153 5.85 -3.05 23.02
CA GLU A 153 6.95 -3.99 22.87
C GLU A 153 7.91 -3.51 21.79
N LYS A 154 9.08 -4.16 21.71
CA LYS A 154 10.09 -3.84 20.69
C LYS A 154 9.50 -3.95 19.31
N THR A 155 9.56 -2.85 18.57
CA THR A 155 8.86 -2.70 17.29
C THR A 155 9.79 -2.16 16.22
N ILE A 156 9.71 -2.75 15.03
CA ILE A 156 10.36 -2.26 13.82
C ILE A 156 9.39 -1.33 13.11
N PHE A 157 9.81 -0.09 12.92
CA PHE A 157 9.10 0.89 12.12
C PHE A 157 9.54 0.81 10.66
N ILE A 158 8.57 0.74 9.76
CA ILE A 158 8.78 0.68 8.30
C ILE A 158 7.80 1.59 7.59
N GLY A 159 8.26 2.27 6.55
CA GLY A 159 7.48 3.15 5.69
C GLY A 159 7.98 4.58 5.68
N GLU A 160 7.47 5.38 4.74
CA GLU A 160 7.87 6.79 4.61
C GLU A 160 7.48 7.62 5.85
N GLY A 161 6.40 7.25 6.54
CA GLY A 161 6.02 7.86 7.81
C GLY A 161 7.05 7.62 8.91
N ALA A 162 7.72 6.46 8.92
CA ALA A 162 8.82 6.19 9.84
C ALA A 162 10.03 7.09 9.61
N LEU A 163 10.32 7.42 8.35
CA LEU A 163 11.39 8.35 8.01
C LEU A 163 11.02 9.79 8.38
N LEU A 164 9.80 10.20 8.08
CA LEU A 164 9.31 11.57 8.29
C LEU A 164 9.25 11.94 9.77
N TYR A 165 8.87 11.00 10.63
CA TYR A 165 8.69 11.23 12.08
C TYR A 165 9.76 10.54 12.92
N ARG A 166 10.91 10.20 12.33
CA ARG A 166 11.98 9.45 12.98
C ARG A 166 12.43 10.09 14.28
N ASP A 167 12.81 11.37 14.23
CA ASP A 167 13.32 12.10 15.40
C ASP A 167 12.28 12.10 16.54
N PHE A 168 11.00 12.36 16.21
CA PHE A 168 9.92 12.31 17.20
C PHE A 168 9.76 10.91 17.82
N LEU A 169 9.86 9.87 16.99
CA LEU A 169 9.72 8.48 17.45
C LEU A 169 10.95 8.03 18.27
N GLU A 170 12.16 8.46 17.93
CA GLU A 170 13.39 8.15 18.67
C GLU A 170 13.44 8.86 20.03
N ASP A 171 13.03 10.13 20.09
CA ASP A 171 13.09 10.96 21.30
C ASP A 171 11.96 10.68 22.31
N ASN A 172 11.00 9.83 21.96
CA ASN A 172 9.84 9.56 22.81
C ASN A 172 10.18 8.56 23.91
N GLU A 173 10.34 9.03 25.15
CA GLU A 173 10.65 8.22 26.34
C GLU A 173 9.54 7.23 26.74
N SER A 174 8.37 7.26 26.09
CA SER A 174 7.25 6.35 26.40
C SER A 174 7.45 4.91 25.89
N TRP A 175 8.47 4.68 25.06
CA TRP A 175 8.83 3.33 24.59
C TRP A 175 9.46 2.52 25.72
N GLY A 176 8.91 1.34 26.01
CA GLY A 176 9.55 0.40 26.96
C GLY A 176 10.89 -0.12 26.44
N GLU A 177 11.07 -0.23 25.14
CA GLU A 177 12.30 -0.54 24.43
C GLU A 177 12.46 0.40 23.23
N ALA A 178 13.71 0.78 22.92
CA ALA A 178 14.02 1.67 21.81
C ALA A 178 13.45 1.14 20.47
N PRO A 179 12.80 2.00 19.67
CA PRO A 179 12.29 1.62 18.37
C PRO A 179 13.41 1.25 17.41
N VAL A 180 13.14 0.32 16.51
CA VAL A 180 14.07 -0.06 15.43
C VAL A 180 13.52 0.46 14.12
N PHE A 181 14.37 1.05 13.28
CA PHE A 181 13.95 1.57 11.98
C PHE A 181 14.54 0.75 10.85
N CYS A 182 13.70 0.45 9.88
CA CYS A 182 14.16 -0.20 8.65
C CYS A 182 15.12 0.70 7.86
N PRO A 183 16.08 0.11 7.15
CA PRO A 183 16.87 0.84 6.15
C PRO A 183 15.97 1.53 5.13
N SER A 184 16.38 2.72 4.65
CA SER A 184 15.56 3.58 3.80
C SER A 184 15.02 2.90 2.53
N TYR A 185 15.78 1.98 1.93
CA TYR A 185 15.39 1.25 0.72
C TYR A 185 14.23 0.26 0.91
N LEU A 186 13.88 -0.09 2.15
CA LEU A 186 12.74 -0.97 2.48
C LEU A 186 11.45 -0.19 2.77
N ASN A 187 11.49 1.13 2.90
CA ASN A 187 10.39 1.95 3.38
C ASN A 187 9.31 2.26 2.33
N TYR A 188 9.24 1.48 1.28
CA TYR A 188 8.22 1.62 0.24
C TYR A 188 7.56 0.27 -0.06
N PRO A 189 6.22 0.23 -0.23
CA PRO A 189 5.54 -0.98 -0.65
C PRO A 189 6.08 -1.45 -2.01
N ARG A 190 6.33 -2.76 -2.14
CA ARG A 190 6.93 -3.36 -3.33
C ARG A 190 5.89 -4.18 -4.11
N ALA A 191 5.86 -3.97 -5.41
CA ALA A 191 4.97 -4.77 -6.27
C ALA A 191 5.35 -6.25 -6.30
N SER A 192 6.62 -6.60 -6.05
CA SER A 192 7.04 -8.00 -5.89
C SER A 192 6.36 -8.69 -4.70
N ALA A 193 6.26 -8.01 -3.54
CA ALA A 193 5.52 -8.50 -2.39
C ALA A 193 4.02 -8.65 -2.70
N LEU A 194 3.44 -7.66 -3.39
CA LEU A 194 2.05 -7.68 -3.84
C LEU A 194 1.78 -8.80 -4.86
N ALA A 195 2.72 -9.09 -5.78
CA ALA A 195 2.60 -10.19 -6.73
C ALA A 195 2.58 -11.55 -6.01
N PHE A 196 3.45 -11.73 -5.03
CA PHE A 196 3.46 -12.91 -4.18
C PHE A 196 2.16 -13.06 -3.39
N TYR A 197 1.67 -11.97 -2.77
CA TYR A 197 0.38 -11.94 -2.10
C TYR A 197 -0.76 -12.37 -3.04
N GLY A 198 -0.83 -11.76 -4.23
CA GLY A 198 -1.84 -12.09 -5.25
C GLY A 198 -1.77 -13.55 -5.68
N PHE A 199 -0.57 -14.07 -5.96
CA PHE A 199 -0.39 -15.47 -6.28
C PHE A 199 -0.93 -16.41 -5.19
N LYS A 200 -0.61 -16.14 -3.92
CA LYS A 200 -1.11 -16.94 -2.79
C LYS A 200 -2.64 -16.89 -2.68
N ARG A 201 -3.25 -15.73 -2.87
CA ARG A 201 -4.70 -15.56 -2.89
C ARG A 201 -5.35 -16.40 -3.99
N PHE A 202 -4.86 -16.28 -5.22
CA PHE A 202 -5.39 -17.02 -6.36
C PHE A 202 -5.16 -18.53 -6.26
N ALA A 203 -4.00 -18.96 -5.77
CA ALA A 203 -3.72 -20.37 -5.51
C ALA A 203 -4.66 -20.97 -4.46
N GLY A 204 -5.13 -20.17 -3.51
CA GLY A 204 -6.16 -20.53 -2.53
C GLY A 204 -7.60 -20.42 -3.05
N GLY A 205 -7.79 -20.10 -4.33
CA GLY A 205 -9.13 -19.94 -4.93
C GLY A 205 -9.83 -18.61 -4.57
N HIS A 206 -9.10 -17.62 -4.05
CA HIS A 206 -9.67 -16.34 -3.64
C HIS A 206 -9.39 -15.25 -4.69
N ALA A 207 -10.46 -14.59 -5.11
CA ALA A 207 -10.41 -13.38 -5.94
C ALA A 207 -11.45 -12.39 -5.43
N ASP A 208 -11.23 -11.12 -5.70
CA ASP A 208 -12.18 -10.07 -5.33
C ASP A 208 -13.09 -9.75 -6.51
N GLU A 209 -14.27 -9.21 -6.23
CA GLU A 209 -15.17 -8.73 -7.28
C GLU A 209 -14.57 -7.48 -7.95
N VAL A 210 -14.41 -7.49 -9.26
CA VAL A 210 -13.78 -6.41 -10.03
C VAL A 210 -14.45 -5.06 -9.77
N MET A 211 -15.80 -5.02 -9.79
CA MET A 211 -16.53 -3.78 -9.59
C MET A 211 -16.49 -3.30 -8.15
N GLY A 212 -16.37 -4.21 -7.19
CA GLY A 212 -16.29 -3.94 -5.76
C GLY A 212 -14.96 -3.35 -5.30
N LEU A 213 -13.87 -3.47 -6.07
CA LEU A 213 -12.59 -2.88 -5.69
C LEU A 213 -12.71 -1.36 -5.56
N ALA A 214 -12.33 -0.83 -4.42
CA ALA A 214 -12.32 0.60 -4.15
C ALA A 214 -11.12 0.96 -3.27
N PRO A 215 -10.62 2.20 -3.36
CA PRO A 215 -9.58 2.65 -2.44
C PRO A 215 -10.06 2.59 -0.99
N MET A 216 -9.17 2.15 -0.10
CA MET A 216 -9.40 2.16 1.35
C MET A 216 -9.26 3.59 1.87
N TYR A 217 -10.39 4.30 1.99
CA TYR A 217 -10.43 5.65 2.50
C TYR A 217 -10.58 5.64 4.03
N LEU A 218 -9.48 5.66 4.75
CA LEU A 218 -9.48 5.83 6.20
C LEU A 218 -9.79 7.27 6.61
N ARG A 219 -9.65 8.20 5.68
CA ARG A 219 -9.97 9.62 5.83
C ARG A 219 -10.83 10.09 4.66
N LYS A 220 -11.84 10.91 4.95
CA LYS A 220 -12.65 11.53 3.88
C LYS A 220 -11.78 12.49 3.06
N PRO A 221 -11.97 12.56 1.74
CA PRO A 221 -11.28 13.52 0.89
C PRO A 221 -11.47 14.95 1.38
N ASP A 222 -10.42 15.77 1.32
CA ASP A 222 -10.47 17.17 1.76
C ASP A 222 -11.56 17.98 1.02
N ALA A 223 -11.88 17.63 -0.23
CA ALA A 223 -12.96 18.26 -1.00
C ALA A 223 -14.35 18.08 -0.38
N GLU A 224 -14.62 16.98 0.32
CA GLU A 224 -15.89 16.75 1.01
C GLU A 224 -15.98 17.48 2.35
N LEU A 225 -14.83 17.79 2.96
CA LEU A 225 -14.76 18.55 4.22
C LEU A 225 -15.01 20.04 3.98
N THR A 226 -14.55 20.59 2.85
CA THR A 226 -14.74 22.00 2.48
C THR A 226 -16.18 22.28 2.04
N ALA A 227 -16.87 21.32 1.41
CA ALA A 227 -18.26 21.49 0.98
C ALA A 227 -19.27 21.59 2.13
N LYS A 228 -18.96 21.05 3.30
CA LYS A 228 -19.83 21.16 4.50
C LYS A 228 -19.61 22.44 5.30
N GLY A 229 -18.44 23.08 5.18
CA GLY A 229 -18.14 24.35 5.85
C GLY A 229 -18.83 25.54 5.22
N SER A 230 -19.19 25.49 3.92
CA SER A 230 -19.85 26.60 3.20
C SER A 230 -21.36 26.61 3.31
N GLN A 231 -22.01 25.67 4.00
CA GLN A 231 -23.46 25.63 4.19
C GLN A 231 -23.94 26.22 5.53
N HIS A 232 -23.03 26.68 6.41
CA HIS A 232 -23.43 27.17 7.75
C HIS A 232 -23.38 28.71 7.91
N ASP A 233 -22.90 29.47 6.93
CA ASP A 233 -22.83 30.94 7.01
C ASP A 233 -23.91 31.67 6.22
N GLY A 234 -25.03 31.04 5.92
CA GLY A 234 -26.13 31.57 5.11
C GLY A 234 -27.47 31.74 5.83
N ASN A 235 -27.48 32.07 7.15
CA ASN A 235 -28.76 32.47 7.76
C ASN A 235 -28.56 33.42 8.96
N GLY A 236 -28.61 34.70 8.71
CA GLY A 236 -28.60 35.67 9.78
C GLY A 236 -28.50 37.12 9.27
N HIS A 237 -29.52 37.62 8.57
CA HIS A 237 -29.91 39.01 8.63
C HIS A 237 -31.27 39.18 7.95
N ASN A 238 -32.30 39.24 8.75
CA ASN A 238 -33.46 40.13 8.57
C ASN A 238 -34.04 40.43 9.96
#